data_2e8436e353ef5f8119be1c3532f3dfe2
#
_entry.id   2e8436e353ef5f8119be1c3532f3dfe2
#
_cell.length_a   1.000
_cell.length_b   1.000
_cell.length_c   1.000
_cell.angle_alpha   90.00
_cell.angle_beta   90.00
_cell.angle_gamma   90.00
#
_symmetry.space_group_name_H-M   'P 1'
#
loop_
_entity.id
_entity.type
_entity.pdbx_description
1 polymer ?
#
loop_
_entity_poly.entity_id
_entity_poly.type
_entity_poly.pdbx_seq_one_letter_code
_entity_poly.pdbx_strand_id
1 'polypeptide(L)'
;MIQDIAPHRYDNTYHIQKPGAQDYVFCIQKSRILLRETVEEHVLTIPRREEIEAAVPELMDRAVYLFSVDEKPYFLVSVPEKEAEEILAKLKEGVGQMPVSDKNHMEAGKMASGALEGAEKEPEQLCYAWKTSTDIRAMEPMHQAFAAITAVQLWRWRQSRQFCGRCGAKTQDSKNERALVCPVCGQTEYPKISPAVIVAITNGDKLLMSRYRVNHSTYRGYALIAGFVEIGETFEETVRREVMEEVGLKVKNIRYFKSQPWAFTDTEMIGFFAELDGDDKIRLQEDELSEAGWYTREEIPDDARLISVGTEMKMYFKYGPDGEKKWQEHQK
;
A
#
# COMPACT_ATOMS: atom_id res chain seq x y z
N MET A 1 9.14 -5.64 -2.77
CA MET A 1 8.27 -4.58 -2.13
C MET A 1 6.91 -4.56 -2.82
N ILE A 2 5.87 -3.96 -2.22
CA ILE A 2 4.50 -4.01 -2.78
C ILE A 2 4.37 -3.40 -4.19
N GLN A 3 5.21 -2.45 -4.55
CA GLN A 3 5.25 -1.84 -5.89
C GLN A 3 6.06 -2.65 -6.91
N ASP A 4 6.77 -3.71 -6.50
CA ASP A 4 7.56 -4.57 -7.39
C ASP A 4 6.63 -5.58 -8.05
N ILE A 5 5.81 -5.10 -8.98
CA ILE A 5 4.73 -5.85 -9.61
C ILE A 5 5.10 -6.50 -10.95
N ALA A 6 6.39 -6.50 -11.32
CA ALA A 6 6.81 -7.15 -12.57
C ALA A 6 6.30 -8.62 -12.63
N PRO A 7 5.84 -9.10 -13.81
CA PRO A 7 5.96 -8.45 -15.14
C PRO A 7 4.88 -7.41 -15.45
N HIS A 8 3.96 -7.11 -14.52
CA HIS A 8 2.89 -6.14 -14.71
C HIS A 8 3.44 -4.72 -14.82
N ARG A 9 2.83 -3.91 -15.68
CA ARG A 9 3.24 -2.53 -15.94
C ARG A 9 2.21 -1.53 -15.40
N TYR A 10 2.65 -0.71 -14.43
CA TYR A 10 1.89 0.42 -13.92
C TYR A 10 2.06 1.64 -14.82
N ASP A 11 0.97 2.28 -15.21
CA ASP A 11 0.95 3.55 -15.92
C ASP A 11 0.12 4.58 -15.15
N ASN A 12 0.81 5.60 -14.65
CA ASN A 12 0.23 6.69 -13.86
C ASN A 12 -0.17 7.91 -14.72
N THR A 13 -0.17 7.81 -16.03
CA THR A 13 -0.57 8.91 -16.92
C THR A 13 -2.00 9.34 -16.62
N TYR A 14 -2.21 10.66 -16.47
CA TYR A 14 -3.53 11.20 -16.17
C TYR A 14 -4.40 11.26 -17.41
N HIS A 15 -5.61 10.73 -17.30
CA HIS A 15 -6.63 10.77 -18.33
C HIS A 15 -7.99 11.22 -17.78
N ILE A 16 -8.81 11.86 -18.61
CA ILE A 16 -10.22 12.11 -18.34
C ILE A 16 -11.01 11.19 -19.25
N GLN A 17 -11.52 10.09 -18.68
CA GLN A 17 -12.30 9.10 -19.42
C GLN A 17 -13.37 8.48 -18.52
N LYS A 18 -14.40 7.90 -19.14
CA LYS A 18 -15.41 7.10 -18.43
C LYS A 18 -15.00 5.62 -18.44
N PRO A 19 -15.40 4.85 -17.40
CA PRO A 19 -15.07 3.42 -17.35
C PRO A 19 -15.79 2.63 -18.44
N GLY A 20 -15.07 1.71 -19.07
CA GLY A 20 -15.62 0.63 -19.93
C GLY A 20 -16.19 -0.51 -19.08
N ALA A 21 -16.99 -1.42 -19.67
CA ALA A 21 -17.66 -2.50 -18.95
C ALA A 21 -16.67 -3.39 -18.16
N GLN A 22 -15.50 -3.68 -18.74
CA GLN A 22 -14.48 -4.57 -18.18
C GLN A 22 -13.43 -3.86 -17.31
N ASP A 23 -13.54 -2.54 -17.13
CA ASP A 23 -12.60 -1.78 -16.34
C ASP A 23 -12.81 -2.02 -14.83
N TYR A 24 -11.74 -1.89 -14.05
CA TYR A 24 -11.79 -2.09 -12.62
C TYR A 24 -12.30 -0.85 -11.88
N VAL A 25 -13.16 -1.07 -10.88
CA VAL A 25 -13.76 0.02 -10.10
C VAL A 25 -13.54 -0.19 -8.61
N PHE A 26 -12.84 0.75 -7.99
CA PHE A 26 -12.69 0.83 -6.55
C PHE A 26 -13.81 1.66 -5.94
N CYS A 27 -14.76 1.03 -5.28
CA CYS A 27 -15.68 1.70 -4.38
C CYS A 27 -15.00 1.84 -3.02
N ILE A 28 -14.81 3.08 -2.53
CA ILE A 28 -14.07 3.35 -1.28
C ILE A 28 -14.92 4.20 -0.33
N GLN A 29 -14.96 3.76 0.94
CA GLN A 29 -15.67 4.43 2.03
C GLN A 29 -14.83 4.38 3.32
N LYS A 30 -14.49 5.55 3.92
CA LYS A 30 -13.68 5.65 5.15
C LYS A 30 -12.38 4.82 5.09
N SER A 31 -11.65 4.89 3.96
CA SER A 31 -10.45 4.09 3.70
C SER A 31 -10.67 2.56 3.68
N ARG A 32 -11.91 2.08 3.72
CA ARG A 32 -12.26 0.71 3.40
C ARG A 32 -12.61 0.62 1.92
N ILE A 33 -12.16 -0.43 1.29
CA ILE A 33 -12.35 -0.71 -0.13
C ILE A 33 -13.31 -1.89 -0.29
N LEU A 34 -14.24 -1.77 -1.22
CA LEU A 34 -15.12 -2.88 -1.58
C LEU A 34 -14.35 -3.85 -2.48
N LEU A 35 -14.18 -5.07 -2.02
CA LEU A 35 -13.57 -6.14 -2.79
C LEU A 35 -14.53 -7.32 -2.91
N ARG A 36 -14.32 -8.11 -3.95
CA ARG A 36 -14.94 -9.40 -4.15
C ARG A 36 -14.07 -10.47 -3.48
N GLU A 37 -14.66 -11.39 -2.77
CA GLU A 37 -13.98 -12.47 -2.05
C GLU A 37 -14.59 -13.81 -2.45
N THR A 38 -13.74 -14.81 -2.74
CA THR A 38 -14.17 -16.21 -2.87
C THR A 38 -14.37 -16.81 -1.48
N VAL A 39 -15.50 -17.49 -1.26
CA VAL A 39 -15.86 -17.97 0.10
C VAL A 39 -14.93 -19.09 0.56
N GLU A 40 -14.51 -19.97 -0.34
CA GLU A 40 -13.69 -21.14 0.02
C GLU A 40 -12.19 -20.80 0.17
N GLU A 41 -11.64 -20.04 -0.78
CA GLU A 41 -10.19 -19.76 -0.83
C GLU A 41 -9.83 -18.40 -0.22
N HIS A 42 -10.81 -17.58 0.16
CA HIS A 42 -10.64 -16.20 0.66
C HIS A 42 -9.78 -15.30 -0.26
N VAL A 43 -9.83 -15.56 -1.57
CA VAL A 43 -9.10 -14.76 -2.55
C VAL A 43 -9.83 -13.45 -2.78
N LEU A 44 -9.11 -12.33 -2.62
CA LEU A 44 -9.64 -10.98 -2.82
C LEU A 44 -9.36 -10.51 -4.25
N THR A 45 -10.38 -9.99 -4.92
CA THR A 45 -10.28 -9.42 -6.27
C THR A 45 -11.00 -8.09 -6.38
N ILE A 46 -10.58 -7.26 -7.35
CA ILE A 46 -11.17 -5.94 -7.59
C ILE A 46 -12.40 -6.11 -8.50
N PRO A 47 -13.57 -5.57 -8.14
CA PRO A 47 -14.76 -5.63 -8.99
C PRO A 47 -14.58 -4.90 -10.31
N ARG A 48 -15.28 -5.35 -11.35
CA ARG A 48 -15.38 -4.64 -12.62
C ARG A 48 -16.58 -3.71 -12.67
N ARG A 49 -16.56 -2.74 -13.57
CA ARG A 49 -17.66 -1.79 -13.77
C ARG A 49 -18.99 -2.50 -13.94
N GLU A 50 -19.08 -3.49 -14.84
CA GLU A 50 -20.33 -4.18 -15.15
C GLU A 50 -20.97 -4.85 -13.93
N GLU A 51 -20.15 -5.37 -13.01
CA GLU A 51 -20.60 -5.99 -11.77
C GLU A 51 -21.24 -4.94 -10.82
N ILE A 52 -20.60 -3.79 -10.69
CA ILE A 52 -21.12 -2.69 -9.83
C ILE A 52 -22.34 -2.04 -10.48
N GLU A 53 -22.29 -1.80 -11.81
CA GLU A 53 -23.36 -1.13 -12.56
C GLU A 53 -24.65 -1.97 -12.61
N ALA A 54 -24.53 -3.31 -12.67
CA ALA A 54 -25.69 -4.19 -12.63
C ALA A 54 -26.49 -4.06 -11.34
N ALA A 55 -25.83 -3.82 -10.20
CA ALA A 55 -26.47 -3.68 -8.88
C ALA A 55 -26.82 -2.22 -8.56
N VAL A 56 -25.95 -1.27 -8.92
CA VAL A 56 -26.06 0.15 -8.52
C VAL A 56 -25.55 1.05 -9.65
N PRO A 57 -26.32 1.21 -10.75
CA PRO A 57 -25.88 1.93 -11.96
C PRO A 57 -25.51 3.38 -11.72
N GLU A 58 -26.17 4.07 -10.79
CA GLU A 58 -25.95 5.47 -10.45
C GLU A 58 -24.55 5.76 -9.86
N LEU A 59 -23.82 4.75 -9.42
CA LEU A 59 -22.45 4.93 -8.94
C LEU A 59 -21.48 5.28 -10.06
N MET A 60 -21.74 4.84 -11.29
CA MET A 60 -20.81 5.02 -12.41
C MET A 60 -20.68 6.49 -12.85
N ASP A 61 -21.69 7.32 -12.59
CA ASP A 61 -21.60 8.77 -12.85
C ASP A 61 -20.57 9.47 -11.96
N ARG A 62 -20.18 8.85 -10.85
CA ARG A 62 -19.20 9.37 -9.89
C ARG A 62 -17.78 8.83 -10.13
N ALA A 63 -17.61 7.96 -11.11
CA ALA A 63 -16.34 7.28 -11.38
C ALA A 63 -15.28 8.25 -11.91
N VAL A 64 -14.10 8.24 -11.30
CA VAL A 64 -12.94 9.05 -11.68
C VAL A 64 -11.78 8.12 -12.03
N TYR A 65 -11.16 8.34 -13.20
CA TYR A 65 -9.99 7.60 -13.62
C TYR A 65 -8.82 7.79 -12.65
N LEU A 66 -8.10 6.72 -12.34
CA LEU A 66 -6.93 6.73 -11.48
C LEU A 66 -5.62 6.48 -12.23
N PHE A 67 -5.46 5.32 -12.80
CA PHE A 67 -4.26 4.81 -13.47
C PHE A 67 -4.63 3.56 -14.28
N SER A 68 -3.65 2.95 -14.95
CA SER A 68 -3.80 1.62 -15.52
C SER A 68 -2.71 0.66 -15.05
N VAL A 69 -3.01 -0.64 -15.08
CA VAL A 69 -2.03 -1.73 -14.96
C VAL A 69 -2.26 -2.65 -16.16
N ASP A 70 -1.20 -2.91 -16.94
CA ASP A 70 -1.26 -3.67 -18.19
C ASP A 70 -2.34 -3.13 -19.15
N GLU A 71 -2.36 -1.81 -19.32
CA GLU A 71 -3.33 -1.08 -20.15
C GLU A 71 -4.80 -1.19 -19.67
N LYS A 72 -5.07 -1.93 -18.58
CA LYS A 72 -6.41 -2.02 -17.97
C LYS A 72 -6.65 -0.83 -17.06
N PRO A 73 -7.68 -0.01 -17.33
CA PRO A 73 -7.98 1.17 -16.53
C PRO A 73 -8.57 0.83 -15.16
N TYR A 74 -8.25 1.66 -14.17
CA TYR A 74 -8.77 1.60 -12.81
C TYR A 74 -9.45 2.91 -12.46
N PHE A 75 -10.63 2.81 -11.86
CA PHE A 75 -11.48 3.95 -11.50
C PHE A 75 -11.80 3.97 -10.02
N LEU A 76 -12.09 5.16 -9.50
CA LEU A 76 -12.49 5.38 -8.12
C LEU A 76 -13.93 5.89 -8.07
N VAL A 77 -14.74 5.29 -7.20
CA VAL A 77 -16.02 5.79 -6.75
C VAL A 77 -15.95 6.03 -5.25
N SER A 78 -16.12 7.29 -4.83
CA SER A 78 -16.26 7.62 -3.41
C SER A 78 -17.68 7.33 -2.95
N VAL A 79 -17.83 6.42 -1.99
CA VAL A 79 -19.12 5.99 -1.44
C VAL A 79 -19.38 6.73 -0.13
N PRO A 80 -20.49 7.51 -0.01
CA PRO A 80 -20.91 8.09 1.26
C PRO A 80 -21.22 7.01 2.31
N GLU A 81 -20.92 7.30 3.56
CA GLU A 81 -21.14 6.34 4.67
C GLU A 81 -22.57 5.80 4.74
N LYS A 82 -23.55 6.68 4.56
CA LYS A 82 -24.97 6.35 4.60
C LYS A 82 -25.43 5.41 3.48
N GLU A 83 -24.67 5.31 2.37
CA GLU A 83 -25.00 4.49 1.20
C GLU A 83 -24.26 3.13 1.24
N ALA A 84 -23.23 2.98 2.08
CA ALA A 84 -22.32 1.84 2.03
C ALA A 84 -22.98 0.48 2.29
N GLU A 85 -23.85 0.39 3.29
CA GLU A 85 -24.53 -0.85 3.64
C GLU A 85 -25.60 -1.22 2.60
N GLU A 86 -26.32 -0.23 2.06
CA GLU A 86 -27.30 -0.45 0.99
C GLU A 86 -26.63 -0.97 -0.30
N ILE A 87 -25.51 -0.34 -0.69
CA ILE A 87 -24.71 -0.77 -1.86
C ILE A 87 -24.24 -2.21 -1.66
N LEU A 88 -23.70 -2.52 -0.48
CA LEU A 88 -23.22 -3.87 -0.18
C LEU A 88 -24.36 -4.91 -0.24
N ALA A 89 -25.55 -4.58 0.27
CA ALA A 89 -26.71 -5.46 0.22
C ALA A 89 -27.14 -5.74 -1.24
N LYS A 90 -27.27 -4.69 -2.06
CA LYS A 90 -27.64 -4.83 -3.48
C LYS A 90 -26.64 -5.69 -4.26
N LEU A 91 -25.33 -5.52 -4.01
CA LEU A 91 -24.29 -6.33 -4.64
C LEU A 91 -24.36 -7.81 -4.24
N LYS A 92 -24.65 -8.10 -2.95
CA LYS A 92 -24.82 -9.47 -2.46
C LYS A 92 -26.03 -10.16 -3.08
N GLU A 93 -27.15 -9.44 -3.25
CA GLU A 93 -28.34 -9.96 -3.94
C GLU A 93 -28.07 -10.25 -5.42
N GLY A 94 -27.25 -9.42 -6.09
CA GLY A 94 -26.91 -9.58 -7.50
C GLY A 94 -25.98 -10.76 -7.80
N VAL A 95 -25.18 -11.23 -6.85
CA VAL A 95 -24.23 -12.35 -7.03
C VAL A 95 -24.91 -13.65 -7.46
N GLY A 96 -26.15 -13.89 -6.98
CA GLY A 96 -26.95 -15.07 -7.36
C GLY A 96 -27.44 -15.08 -8.82
N GLN A 97 -27.26 -14.01 -9.57
CA GLN A 97 -27.79 -13.84 -10.94
C GLN A 97 -26.70 -13.74 -12.01
N MET A 98 -25.41 -13.70 -11.65
CA MET A 98 -24.32 -13.55 -12.62
C MET A 98 -23.88 -14.87 -13.22
N PRO A 99 -23.78 -14.98 -14.57
CA PRO A 99 -23.17 -16.14 -15.23
C PRO A 99 -21.66 -16.18 -14.90
N VAL A 100 -21.16 -17.34 -14.50
CA VAL A 100 -19.73 -17.62 -14.26
C VAL A 100 -19.00 -17.60 -15.62
N SER A 101 -18.60 -16.45 -16.12
CA SER A 101 -17.90 -16.32 -17.42
C SER A 101 -16.39 -16.08 -17.33
N ASP A 102 -15.77 -16.11 -16.16
CA ASP A 102 -14.35 -15.79 -15.99
C ASP A 102 -13.48 -16.99 -15.56
N LYS A 103 -13.47 -18.07 -16.37
CA LYS A 103 -12.48 -19.16 -16.20
C LYS A 103 -11.03 -18.74 -16.53
N ASN A 104 -10.80 -17.58 -17.14
CA ASN A 104 -9.48 -17.19 -17.67
C ASN A 104 -8.60 -16.35 -16.73
N HIS A 105 -9.02 -16.04 -15.52
CA HIS A 105 -8.19 -15.26 -14.58
C HIS A 105 -7.61 -16.05 -13.41
N MET A 106 -7.91 -17.35 -13.28
CA MET A 106 -7.36 -18.20 -12.21
C MET A 106 -6.09 -18.96 -12.59
N GLU A 107 -5.58 -18.82 -13.82
CA GLU A 107 -4.40 -19.60 -14.26
C GLU A 107 -3.04 -19.09 -13.78
N ALA A 108 -2.94 -17.91 -13.15
CA ALA A 108 -1.67 -17.35 -12.70
C ALA A 108 -1.15 -17.92 -11.36
N GLY A 109 -1.93 -18.71 -10.64
CA GLY A 109 -1.59 -19.24 -9.31
C GLY A 109 -1.32 -20.75 -9.22
N LYS A 110 -1.48 -21.50 -10.31
CA LYS A 110 -1.29 -22.97 -10.30
C LYS A 110 -0.05 -23.43 -11.07
N MET A 111 1.11 -23.31 -10.47
CA MET A 111 2.22 -24.24 -10.68
C MET A 111 2.40 -25.06 -9.40
N ALA A 112 1.83 -26.24 -9.38
CA ALA A 112 2.14 -27.45 -8.63
C ALA A 112 0.90 -28.09 -8.00
N SER A 113 0.22 -28.92 -8.75
CA SER A 113 -0.21 -30.26 -8.32
C SER A 113 -0.99 -30.91 -9.45
N GLY A 114 -0.44 -31.95 -10.02
CA GLY A 114 -1.17 -32.83 -10.92
C GLY A 114 -2.20 -33.58 -10.11
N ALA A 115 -3.47 -33.43 -10.45
CA ALA A 115 -4.51 -34.36 -10.01
C ALA A 115 -5.77 -34.25 -10.87
N LEU A 116 -6.11 -35.39 -11.45
CA LEU A 116 -7.44 -35.96 -11.71
C LEU A 116 -8.48 -35.06 -12.40
N GLU A 117 -8.68 -35.36 -13.67
CA GLU A 117 -9.84 -34.99 -14.47
C GLU A 117 -11.11 -35.64 -13.90
N GLY A 118 -12.20 -34.86 -13.79
CA GLY A 118 -13.54 -35.42 -13.74
C GLY A 118 -14.49 -35.06 -12.60
N ALA A 119 -14.29 -33.94 -11.87
CA ALA A 119 -15.35 -33.40 -11.00
C ALA A 119 -15.79 -32.05 -11.53
N GLU A 120 -17.06 -31.88 -11.92
CA GLU A 120 -17.69 -30.57 -12.10
C GLU A 120 -17.60 -29.87 -10.73
N LYS A 121 -16.69 -28.87 -10.61
CA LYS A 121 -16.65 -28.00 -9.43
C LYS A 121 -17.93 -27.23 -9.39
N GLU A 122 -18.64 -27.26 -8.25
CA GLU A 122 -19.73 -26.33 -7.99
C GLU A 122 -19.25 -24.89 -8.23
N PRO A 123 -20.14 -23.99 -8.68
CA PRO A 123 -19.75 -22.59 -8.92
C PRO A 123 -19.27 -21.99 -7.62
N GLU A 124 -18.04 -21.48 -7.66
CA GLU A 124 -17.37 -20.86 -6.52
C GLU A 124 -18.23 -19.71 -5.98
N GLN A 125 -18.65 -19.80 -4.72
CA GLN A 125 -19.52 -18.81 -4.12
C GLN A 125 -18.72 -17.53 -3.88
N LEU A 126 -19.12 -16.44 -4.55
CA LEU A 126 -18.52 -15.11 -4.43
C LEU A 126 -19.30 -14.28 -3.43
N CYS A 127 -18.60 -13.42 -2.70
CA CYS A 127 -19.24 -12.39 -1.88
C CYS A 127 -18.50 -11.06 -1.97
N TYR A 128 -19.21 -9.96 -1.68
CA TYR A 128 -18.62 -8.63 -1.57
C TYR A 128 -18.43 -8.27 -0.10
N ALA A 129 -17.29 -7.63 0.21
CA ALA A 129 -16.99 -7.15 1.56
C ALA A 129 -16.18 -5.86 1.55
N TRP A 130 -16.41 -5.02 2.57
CA TRP A 130 -15.58 -3.86 2.85
C TRP A 130 -14.28 -4.31 3.54
N LYS A 131 -13.16 -4.16 2.87
CA LYS A 131 -11.83 -4.58 3.33
C LYS A 131 -10.99 -3.37 3.77
N THR A 132 -10.09 -3.62 4.70
CA THR A 132 -9.19 -2.60 5.28
C THR A 132 -7.80 -2.62 4.65
N SER A 133 -6.95 -1.69 5.02
CA SER A 133 -5.54 -1.70 4.62
C SER A 133 -4.78 -2.94 5.10
N THR A 134 -5.20 -3.57 6.20
CA THR A 134 -4.63 -4.83 6.68
C THR A 134 -4.94 -5.98 5.73
N ASP A 135 -6.18 -6.06 5.24
CA ASP A 135 -6.58 -7.07 4.26
C ASP A 135 -5.83 -6.87 2.94
N ILE A 136 -5.68 -5.61 2.49
CA ILE A 136 -4.91 -5.27 1.27
C ILE A 136 -3.44 -5.71 1.41
N ARG A 137 -2.83 -5.61 2.59
CA ARG A 137 -1.45 -6.08 2.82
C ARG A 137 -1.28 -7.58 2.57
N ALA A 138 -2.33 -8.36 2.83
CA ALA A 138 -2.34 -9.81 2.64
C ALA A 138 -2.85 -10.24 1.25
N MET A 139 -3.36 -9.29 0.45
CA MET A 139 -3.98 -9.56 -0.83
C MET A 139 -2.97 -10.09 -1.86
N GLU A 140 -3.41 -11.10 -2.62
CA GLU A 140 -2.72 -11.65 -3.79
C GLU A 140 -3.65 -11.60 -5.03
N PRO A 141 -3.10 -11.47 -6.24
CA PRO A 141 -1.68 -11.24 -6.54
C PRO A 141 -1.23 -9.81 -6.19
N MET A 142 0.07 -9.61 -5.96
CA MET A 142 0.65 -8.37 -5.44
C MET A 142 0.31 -7.13 -6.28
N HIS A 143 0.18 -7.23 -7.61
CA HIS A 143 -0.18 -6.09 -8.45
C HIS A 143 -1.60 -5.56 -8.14
N GLN A 144 -2.54 -6.42 -7.72
CA GLN A 144 -3.86 -5.99 -7.27
C GLN A 144 -3.80 -5.33 -5.89
N ALA A 145 -2.97 -5.85 -4.97
CA ALA A 145 -2.71 -5.21 -3.68
C ALA A 145 -2.13 -3.80 -3.84
N PHE A 146 -1.14 -3.65 -4.74
CA PHE A 146 -0.55 -2.36 -5.09
C PHE A 146 -1.59 -1.40 -5.68
N ALA A 147 -2.40 -1.86 -6.63
CA ALA A 147 -3.46 -1.05 -7.23
C ALA A 147 -4.49 -0.61 -6.16
N ALA A 148 -4.93 -1.52 -5.29
CA ALA A 148 -5.90 -1.24 -4.25
C ALA A 148 -5.40 -0.20 -3.25
N ILE A 149 -4.18 -0.33 -2.73
CA ILE A 149 -3.66 0.64 -1.74
C ILE A 149 -3.34 1.99 -2.37
N THR A 150 -2.91 2.02 -3.64
CA THR A 150 -2.70 3.26 -4.40
C THR A 150 -4.04 4.00 -4.60
N ALA A 151 -5.12 3.27 -4.89
CA ALA A 151 -6.46 3.86 -4.99
C ALA A 151 -6.93 4.43 -3.64
N VAL A 152 -6.65 3.76 -2.52
CA VAL A 152 -6.96 4.27 -1.17
C VAL A 152 -6.21 5.56 -0.87
N GLN A 153 -4.92 5.67 -1.25
CA GLN A 153 -4.15 6.90 -1.11
C GLN A 153 -4.76 8.06 -1.91
N LEU A 154 -5.09 7.83 -3.18
CA LEU A 154 -5.73 8.84 -4.03
C LEU A 154 -7.12 9.24 -3.50
N TRP A 155 -7.87 8.28 -2.94
CA TRP A 155 -9.15 8.58 -2.29
C TRP A 155 -8.96 9.47 -1.05
N ARG A 156 -8.02 9.16 -0.13
CA ARG A 156 -7.74 9.99 1.06
C ARG A 156 -7.37 11.42 0.69
N TRP A 157 -6.49 11.58 -0.30
CA TRP A 157 -6.15 12.91 -0.81
C TRP A 157 -7.40 13.66 -1.29
N ARG A 158 -8.22 13.05 -2.16
CA ARG A 158 -9.45 13.67 -2.68
C ARG A 158 -10.43 14.03 -1.57
N GLN A 159 -10.60 13.16 -0.57
CA GLN A 159 -11.47 13.45 0.58
C GLN A 159 -10.96 14.61 1.42
N SER A 160 -9.66 14.70 1.64
CA SER A 160 -9.05 15.77 2.45
C SER A 160 -9.00 17.12 1.74
N ARG A 161 -9.23 17.16 0.42
CA ARG A 161 -9.13 18.38 -0.42
C ARG A 161 -10.42 18.70 -1.17
N GLN A 162 -11.57 18.25 -0.67
CA GLN A 162 -12.88 18.58 -1.26
C GLN A 162 -13.18 20.08 -1.26
N PHE A 163 -12.61 20.81 -0.31
CA PHE A 163 -12.78 22.27 -0.17
C PHE A 163 -11.41 22.95 -0.20
N CYS A 164 -11.37 24.10 -0.87
CA CYS A 164 -10.17 24.91 -0.96
C CYS A 164 -9.74 25.42 0.42
N GLY A 165 -8.50 25.14 0.83
CA GLY A 165 -7.94 25.60 2.09
C GLY A 165 -7.77 27.15 2.18
N ARG A 166 -7.86 27.87 1.05
CA ARG A 166 -7.71 29.32 0.98
C ARG A 166 -9.05 30.07 1.09
N CYS A 167 -10.10 29.61 0.38
CA CYS A 167 -11.37 30.35 0.29
C CYS A 167 -12.61 29.54 0.63
N GLY A 168 -12.48 28.26 0.99
CA GLY A 168 -13.57 27.37 1.38
C GLY A 168 -14.46 26.86 0.25
N ALA A 169 -14.27 27.30 -1.01
CA ALA A 169 -15.06 26.83 -2.14
C ALA A 169 -14.77 25.35 -2.46
N LYS A 170 -15.78 24.63 -2.96
CA LYS A 170 -15.63 23.24 -3.39
C LYS A 170 -14.65 23.15 -4.56
N THR A 171 -13.67 22.27 -4.47
CA THR A 171 -12.69 22.00 -5.53
C THR A 171 -13.28 21.13 -6.63
N GLN A 172 -12.64 21.13 -7.79
CA GLN A 172 -12.99 20.29 -8.95
C GLN A 172 -11.72 19.71 -9.59
N ASP A 173 -11.88 18.64 -10.36
CA ASP A 173 -10.76 18.02 -11.07
C ASP A 173 -10.14 18.99 -12.09
N SER A 174 -8.81 19.03 -12.15
CA SER A 174 -8.08 19.68 -13.22
C SER A 174 -8.36 18.98 -14.56
N LYS A 175 -8.37 19.75 -15.64
CA LYS A 175 -8.54 19.19 -16.99
C LYS A 175 -7.25 18.68 -17.59
N ASN A 176 -6.09 19.03 -17.04
CA ASN A 176 -4.79 18.85 -17.68
C ASN A 176 -3.88 17.91 -16.90
N GLU A 177 -4.10 17.73 -15.60
CA GLU A 177 -3.20 17.01 -14.72
C GLU A 177 -3.93 16.42 -13.49
N ARG A 178 -3.30 15.53 -12.78
CA ARG A 178 -3.82 14.95 -11.52
C ARG A 178 -3.75 15.98 -10.39
N ALA A 179 -4.71 16.89 -10.38
CA ALA A 179 -4.84 17.94 -9.38
C ALA A 179 -6.30 18.27 -9.12
N LEU A 180 -6.59 18.87 -7.96
CA LEU A 180 -7.85 19.52 -7.65
C LEU A 180 -7.66 21.03 -7.72
N VAL A 181 -8.54 21.73 -8.42
CA VAL A 181 -8.45 23.17 -8.64
C VAL A 181 -9.66 23.86 -8.03
N CYS A 182 -9.42 24.96 -7.34
CA CYS A 182 -10.49 25.83 -6.85
C CYS A 182 -11.03 26.70 -7.97
N PRO A 183 -12.34 26.61 -8.34
CA PRO A 183 -12.92 27.40 -9.42
C PRO A 183 -13.06 28.90 -9.07
N VAL A 184 -12.93 29.26 -7.78
CA VAL A 184 -13.09 30.64 -7.30
C VAL A 184 -11.77 31.41 -7.23
N CYS A 185 -10.72 30.79 -6.63
CA CYS A 185 -9.46 31.50 -6.40
C CYS A 185 -8.25 30.91 -7.15
N GLY A 186 -8.45 29.86 -7.94
CA GLY A 186 -7.40 29.23 -8.75
C GLY A 186 -6.39 28.38 -7.98
N GLN A 187 -6.55 28.20 -6.65
CA GLN A 187 -5.68 27.36 -5.85
C GLN A 187 -5.66 25.94 -6.40
N THR A 188 -4.46 25.38 -6.62
CA THR A 188 -4.26 24.02 -7.10
C THR A 188 -3.73 23.16 -5.96
N GLU A 189 -4.30 21.96 -5.80
CA GLU A 189 -3.93 20.97 -4.80
C GLU A 189 -3.51 19.67 -5.48
N TYR A 190 -2.25 19.30 -5.31
CA TYR A 190 -1.69 18.04 -5.82
C TYR A 190 -1.88 16.88 -4.84
N PRO A 191 -1.81 15.61 -5.31
CA PRO A 191 -1.81 14.46 -4.42
C PRO A 191 -0.74 14.59 -3.34
N LYS A 192 -1.14 14.30 -2.10
CA LYS A 192 -0.21 14.36 -0.97
C LYS A 192 0.77 13.18 -1.04
N ILE A 193 2.05 13.50 -0.96
CA ILE A 193 3.16 12.57 -0.72
C ILE A 193 4.03 13.21 0.35
N SER A 194 4.23 12.51 1.48
CA SER A 194 5.09 12.99 2.57
C SER A 194 6.42 12.24 2.50
N PRO A 195 7.55 12.92 2.32
CA PRO A 195 8.85 12.27 2.36
C PRO A 195 9.18 11.81 3.78
N ALA A 196 9.73 10.59 3.90
CA ALA A 196 10.23 10.05 5.17
C ALA A 196 11.47 9.20 4.92
N VAL A 197 12.38 9.17 5.88
CA VAL A 197 13.56 8.31 5.84
C VAL A 197 13.32 7.05 6.66
N ILE A 198 13.99 5.96 6.28
CA ILE A 198 14.12 4.74 7.07
C ILE A 198 15.58 4.30 7.06
N VAL A 199 16.13 3.96 8.22
CA VAL A 199 17.57 3.84 8.40
C VAL A 199 17.94 2.49 9.00
N ALA A 200 18.74 1.71 8.28
CA ALA A 200 19.43 0.54 8.79
C ALA A 200 20.78 0.95 9.37
N ILE A 201 20.86 1.05 10.69
CA ILE A 201 22.07 1.48 11.42
C ILE A 201 22.89 0.24 11.73
N THR A 202 24.14 0.22 11.30
CA THR A 202 25.06 -0.90 11.51
C THR A 202 26.16 -0.57 12.51
N ASN A 203 26.52 -1.54 13.36
CA ASN A 203 27.69 -1.52 14.23
C ASN A 203 28.47 -2.82 14.01
N GLY A 204 29.41 -2.80 13.05
CA GLY A 204 30.10 -3.99 12.60
C GLY A 204 29.14 -5.02 11.99
N ASP A 205 29.01 -6.16 12.64
CA ASP A 205 28.14 -7.29 12.24
C ASP A 205 26.74 -7.23 12.85
N LYS A 206 26.39 -6.14 13.52
CA LYS A 206 25.08 -5.95 14.17
C LYS A 206 24.26 -4.87 13.47
N LEU A 207 22.94 -5.04 13.48
CA LEU A 207 21.91 -4.11 13.01
C LEU A 207 21.12 -3.61 14.20
N LEU A 208 20.88 -2.29 14.28
CA LEU A 208 19.93 -1.72 15.22
C LEU A 208 18.52 -2.03 14.77
N MET A 209 17.72 -2.62 15.65
CA MET A 209 16.27 -2.77 15.45
C MET A 209 15.53 -2.28 16.69
N SER A 210 14.29 -1.81 16.47
CA SER A 210 13.42 -1.27 17.50
C SER A 210 12.03 -1.91 17.45
N ARG A 211 11.23 -1.67 18.51
CA ARG A 211 9.80 -1.99 18.53
C ARG A 211 9.01 -0.77 18.95
N TYR A 212 7.94 -0.49 18.24
CA TYR A 212 7.02 0.58 18.62
C TYR A 212 6.21 0.22 19.86
N ARG A 213 5.84 1.24 20.62
CA ARG A 213 4.85 1.08 21.69
C ARG A 213 3.48 0.71 21.12
N VAL A 214 2.70 -0.02 21.92
CA VAL A 214 1.34 -0.47 21.56
C VAL A 214 0.43 0.71 21.20
N ASN A 215 0.58 1.85 21.87
CA ASN A 215 -0.22 3.05 21.65
C ASN A 215 0.23 3.87 20.43
N HIS A 216 1.48 3.67 19.98
CA HIS A 216 2.05 4.43 18.87
C HIS A 216 1.82 3.76 17.52
N SER A 217 1.95 2.43 17.43
CA SER A 217 1.76 1.67 16.19
C SER A 217 1.03 0.36 16.43
N THR A 218 0.30 -0.11 15.42
CA THR A 218 -0.26 -1.47 15.37
C THR A 218 0.75 -2.54 14.93
N TYR A 219 1.89 -2.12 14.37
CA TYR A 219 2.97 -3.04 13.97
C TYR A 219 3.67 -3.61 15.20
N ARG A 220 3.81 -4.93 15.28
CA ARG A 220 4.38 -5.66 16.42
C ARG A 220 5.73 -6.30 16.14
N GLY A 221 6.19 -6.25 14.89
CA GLY A 221 7.51 -6.77 14.49
C GLY A 221 8.64 -5.81 14.84
N TYR A 222 9.85 -6.24 14.54
CA TYR A 222 11.03 -5.36 14.61
C TYR A 222 11.04 -4.40 13.43
N ALA A 223 11.20 -3.12 13.75
CA ALA A 223 11.31 -2.00 12.81
C ALA A 223 12.73 -1.44 12.77
N LEU A 224 13.05 -0.73 11.69
CA LEU A 224 14.17 0.17 11.62
C LEU A 224 13.72 1.58 12.04
N ILE A 225 14.65 2.44 12.42
CA ILE A 225 14.39 3.85 12.75
C ILE A 225 13.85 4.57 11.53
N ALA A 226 12.76 5.32 11.67
CA ALA A 226 12.12 5.99 10.55
C ALA A 226 11.35 7.24 10.99
N GLY A 227 11.48 8.33 10.23
CA GLY A 227 10.72 9.54 10.52
C GLY A 227 10.53 10.45 9.32
N PHE A 228 9.67 11.44 9.48
CA PHE A 228 9.33 12.39 8.42
C PHE A 228 10.41 13.46 8.27
N VAL A 229 10.61 13.88 7.03
CA VAL A 229 11.45 15.02 6.68
C VAL A 229 10.77 16.31 7.14
N GLU A 230 11.49 17.14 7.88
CA GLU A 230 11.04 18.45 8.28
C GLU A 230 11.40 19.54 7.26
N ILE A 231 10.66 20.66 7.29
CA ILE A 231 10.89 21.77 6.35
C ILE A 231 12.31 22.32 6.50
N GLY A 232 13.05 22.27 5.40
CA GLY A 232 14.44 22.79 5.34
C GLY A 232 15.52 21.74 5.61
N GLU A 233 15.15 20.51 5.95
CA GLU A 233 16.11 19.41 6.10
C GLU A 233 16.45 18.74 4.77
N THR A 234 17.69 18.28 4.66
CA THR A 234 18.07 17.23 3.71
C THR A 234 17.72 15.85 4.28
N PHE A 235 17.67 14.82 3.44
CA PHE A 235 17.43 13.45 3.93
C PHE A 235 18.49 12.98 4.92
N GLU A 236 19.75 13.36 4.71
CA GLU A 236 20.85 13.02 5.59
C GLU A 236 20.77 13.74 6.95
N GLU A 237 20.24 14.96 6.98
CA GLU A 237 19.96 15.68 8.22
C GLU A 237 18.81 15.04 8.98
N THR A 238 17.72 14.67 8.29
CA THR A 238 16.61 13.91 8.86
C THR A 238 17.09 12.58 9.46
N VAL A 239 17.94 11.83 8.75
CA VAL A 239 18.54 10.59 9.27
C VAL A 239 19.27 10.85 10.60
N ARG A 240 20.10 11.90 10.66
CA ARG A 240 20.85 12.20 11.90
C ARG A 240 19.95 12.64 13.03
N ARG A 241 18.91 13.42 12.75
CA ARG A 241 17.94 13.90 13.75
C ARG A 241 17.13 12.75 14.31
N GLU A 242 16.49 11.95 13.46
CA GLU A 242 15.63 10.82 13.88
C GLU A 242 16.43 9.80 14.71
N VAL A 243 17.64 9.45 14.26
CA VAL A 243 18.51 8.53 15.02
C VAL A 243 18.90 9.11 16.38
N MET A 244 19.15 10.43 16.45
CA MET A 244 19.47 11.08 17.72
C MET A 244 18.24 11.17 18.63
N GLU A 245 17.06 11.45 18.09
CA GLU A 245 15.82 11.59 18.86
C GLU A 245 15.35 10.23 19.40
N GLU A 246 15.22 9.22 18.53
CA GLU A 246 14.62 7.93 18.90
C GLU A 246 15.56 7.05 19.77
N VAL A 247 16.87 7.07 19.49
CA VAL A 247 17.82 6.13 20.13
C VAL A 247 19.07 6.78 20.71
N GLY A 248 19.25 8.10 20.58
CA GLY A 248 20.35 8.87 21.18
C GLY A 248 21.73 8.57 20.59
N LEU A 249 21.77 8.06 19.35
CA LEU A 249 23.01 7.66 18.68
C LEU A 249 23.44 8.68 17.62
N LYS A 250 24.73 8.66 17.26
CA LYS A 250 25.28 9.38 16.11
C LYS A 250 25.59 8.41 15.00
N VAL A 251 25.44 8.87 13.76
CA VAL A 251 25.71 8.07 12.55
C VAL A 251 26.59 8.81 11.54
N LYS A 252 27.34 8.01 10.79
CA LYS A 252 28.21 8.44 9.69
C LYS A 252 27.99 7.52 8.47
N ASN A 253 28.65 7.83 7.35
CA ASN A 253 28.64 7.04 6.12
C ASN A 253 27.21 6.71 5.65
N ILE A 254 26.32 7.73 5.70
CA ILE A 254 24.93 7.60 5.28
C ILE A 254 24.91 7.35 3.77
N ARG A 255 24.30 6.23 3.34
CA ARG A 255 24.25 5.79 1.94
C ARG A 255 22.82 5.45 1.56
N TYR A 256 22.31 6.04 0.49
CA TYR A 256 21.03 5.70 -0.11
C TYR A 256 20.99 4.22 -0.49
N PHE A 257 19.87 3.58 -0.20
CA PHE A 257 19.59 2.20 -0.58
C PHE A 257 18.53 2.11 -1.68
N LYS A 258 17.28 2.43 -1.36
CA LYS A 258 16.13 2.42 -2.27
C LYS A 258 15.07 3.41 -1.80
N SER A 259 14.13 3.76 -2.68
CA SER A 259 12.90 4.44 -2.30
C SER A 259 11.69 3.55 -2.52
N GLN A 260 10.60 3.83 -1.81
CA GLN A 260 9.35 3.12 -1.89
C GLN A 260 8.16 4.06 -1.77
N PRO A 261 7.25 4.11 -2.76
CA PRO A 261 5.93 4.69 -2.55
C PRO A 261 5.15 3.86 -1.53
N TRP A 262 4.96 4.43 -0.34
CA TRP A 262 4.28 3.75 0.77
C TRP A 262 2.87 4.31 0.95
N ALA A 263 1.96 3.86 0.08
CA ALA A 263 0.58 4.34 -0.01
C ALA A 263 -0.26 4.10 1.26
N PHE A 264 0.19 3.25 2.19
CA PHE A 264 -0.48 3.01 3.48
C PHE A 264 -0.52 4.26 4.36
N THR A 265 0.47 5.13 4.27
CA THR A 265 0.59 6.36 5.09
C THR A 265 0.80 7.62 4.25
N ASP A 266 0.53 7.58 2.94
CA ASP A 266 0.74 8.68 1.99
C ASP A 266 2.20 9.16 1.94
N THR A 267 3.15 8.22 2.06
CA THR A 267 4.58 8.49 2.26
C THR A 267 5.40 8.04 1.05
N GLU A 268 6.44 8.78 0.72
CA GLU A 268 7.59 8.26 -0.02
C GLU A 268 8.68 7.91 0.99
N MET A 269 8.97 6.62 1.17
CA MET A 269 9.99 6.12 2.08
C MET A 269 11.34 6.08 1.39
N ILE A 270 12.34 6.74 1.95
CA ILE A 270 13.71 6.76 1.42
C ILE A 270 14.61 5.97 2.38
N GLY A 271 15.08 4.80 1.93
CA GLY A 271 15.92 3.88 2.70
C GLY A 271 17.39 4.23 2.66
N PHE A 272 18.02 4.27 3.84
CA PHE A 272 19.45 4.51 4.02
C PHE A 272 20.11 3.45 4.87
N PHE A 273 21.33 3.04 4.53
CA PHE A 273 22.26 2.40 5.44
C PHE A 273 23.17 3.46 6.05
N ALA A 274 23.42 3.37 7.35
CA ALA A 274 24.34 4.23 8.06
C ALA A 274 25.18 3.40 9.04
N GLU A 275 26.34 3.89 9.39
CA GLU A 275 27.24 3.28 10.38
C GLU A 275 27.18 4.05 11.67
N LEU A 276 27.22 3.34 12.81
CA LEU A 276 27.37 3.98 14.13
C LEU A 276 28.63 4.86 14.17
N ASP A 277 28.50 6.05 14.77
CA ASP A 277 29.61 6.97 15.00
C ASP A 277 29.78 7.25 16.49
N GLY A 278 30.69 6.52 17.13
CA GLY A 278 31.01 6.66 18.54
C GLY A 278 30.44 5.59 19.44
N ASP A 279 29.86 5.99 20.59
CA ASP A 279 29.30 5.09 21.60
C ASP A 279 28.05 4.38 21.12
N ASP A 280 27.90 3.09 21.45
CA ASP A 280 26.77 2.24 21.07
C ASP A 280 25.63 2.19 22.10
N LYS A 281 25.74 3.01 23.16
CA LYS A 281 24.76 3.08 24.26
C LYS A 281 23.46 3.73 23.82
N ILE A 282 22.42 2.92 23.66
CA ILE A 282 21.09 3.36 23.29
C ILE A 282 20.44 4.16 24.42
N ARG A 283 19.84 5.30 24.06
CA ARG A 283 18.96 6.12 24.90
C ARG A 283 17.61 6.20 24.22
N LEU A 284 16.67 5.41 24.69
CA LEU A 284 15.37 5.22 24.05
C LEU A 284 14.47 6.44 24.25
N GLN A 285 13.81 6.90 23.18
CA GLN A 285 12.66 7.79 23.25
C GLN A 285 11.45 6.97 23.66
N GLU A 286 11.13 6.98 24.96
CA GLU A 286 10.12 6.09 25.54
C GLU A 286 8.67 6.37 25.09
N ASP A 287 8.38 7.52 24.48
CA ASP A 287 7.05 7.86 23.99
C ASP A 287 6.68 7.07 22.74
N GLU A 288 7.64 6.75 21.88
CA GLU A 288 7.44 6.08 20.59
C GLU A 288 7.87 4.61 20.60
N LEU A 289 9.02 4.34 21.22
CA LEU A 289 9.62 3.02 21.23
C LEU A 289 9.45 2.32 22.58
N SER A 290 9.20 1.03 22.54
CA SER A 290 9.20 0.16 23.74
C SER A 290 10.53 -0.55 23.96
N GLU A 291 11.30 -0.75 22.88
CA GLU A 291 12.54 -1.50 22.88
C GLU A 291 13.40 -1.06 21.69
N ALA A 292 14.73 -1.01 21.88
CA ALA A 292 15.71 -0.99 20.80
C ALA A 292 16.98 -1.72 21.24
N GLY A 293 17.63 -2.39 20.28
CA GLY A 293 18.81 -3.20 20.55
C GLY A 293 19.63 -3.49 19.30
N TRP A 294 20.84 -3.99 19.55
CA TRP A 294 21.78 -4.44 18.53
C TRP A 294 21.65 -5.97 18.33
N TYR A 295 21.34 -6.37 17.09
CA TYR A 295 21.08 -7.77 16.73
C TYR A 295 22.06 -8.27 15.69
N THR A 296 22.63 -9.45 15.89
CA THR A 296 23.46 -10.13 14.89
C THR A 296 22.60 -10.63 13.73
N ARG A 297 23.23 -11.05 12.64
CA ARG A 297 22.52 -11.59 11.46
C ARG A 297 21.62 -12.77 11.81
N GLU A 298 22.07 -13.63 12.71
CA GLU A 298 21.36 -14.84 13.16
C GLU A 298 20.14 -14.51 14.02
N GLU A 299 20.20 -13.41 14.78
CA GLU A 299 19.12 -12.96 15.68
C GLU A 299 18.00 -12.21 14.93
N ILE A 300 18.25 -11.77 13.68
CA ILE A 300 17.24 -11.08 12.88
C ILE A 300 16.21 -12.11 12.40
N PRO A 301 14.92 -11.99 12.79
CA PRO A 301 13.87 -12.86 12.31
C PRO A 301 13.61 -12.64 10.81
N ASP A 302 13.22 -13.71 10.12
CA ASP A 302 12.72 -13.59 8.76
C ASP A 302 11.31 -12.98 8.78
N ASP A 303 11.10 -11.98 7.96
CA ASP A 303 9.76 -11.40 7.76
C ASP A 303 8.92 -12.35 6.88
N ALA A 304 7.66 -12.52 7.21
CA ALA A 304 6.75 -13.39 6.45
C ALA A 304 6.54 -12.90 4.99
N ARG A 305 6.66 -11.60 4.74
CA ARG A 305 6.50 -11.01 3.40
C ARG A 305 7.42 -9.78 3.23
N LEU A 306 8.06 -9.68 2.06
CA LEU A 306 8.91 -8.54 1.70
C LEU A 306 8.09 -7.42 1.02
N ILE A 307 7.16 -6.82 1.74
CA ILE A 307 6.28 -5.77 1.20
C ILE A 307 6.79 -4.35 1.40
N SER A 308 7.77 -4.15 2.30
CA SER A 308 8.31 -2.83 2.62
C SER A 308 9.82 -2.74 2.42
N VAL A 309 10.31 -1.52 2.15
CA VAL A 309 11.74 -1.25 2.05
C VAL A 309 12.47 -1.61 3.36
N GLY A 310 11.83 -1.41 4.52
CA GLY A 310 12.42 -1.80 5.81
C GLY A 310 12.63 -3.31 5.95
N THR A 311 11.69 -4.13 5.49
CA THR A 311 11.86 -5.60 5.47
C THR A 311 12.96 -6.01 4.50
N GLU A 312 13.02 -5.40 3.31
CA GLU A 312 14.09 -5.67 2.35
C GLU A 312 15.47 -5.28 2.90
N MET A 313 15.60 -4.13 3.57
CA MET A 313 16.85 -3.69 4.19
C MET A 313 17.33 -4.65 5.28
N LYS A 314 16.44 -5.17 6.13
CA LYS A 314 16.77 -6.20 7.13
C LYS A 314 17.28 -7.48 6.46
N MET A 315 16.61 -7.94 5.40
CA MET A 315 17.03 -9.14 4.66
C MET A 315 18.32 -8.90 3.89
N TYR A 316 18.53 -7.70 3.34
CA TYR A 316 19.80 -7.32 2.72
C TYR A 316 20.97 -7.39 3.74
N PHE A 317 20.77 -6.86 4.94
CA PHE A 317 21.77 -6.98 6.00
C PHE A 317 22.01 -8.42 6.40
N LYS A 318 20.96 -9.22 6.58
CA LYS A 318 21.03 -10.61 7.03
C LYS A 318 21.73 -11.52 6.01
N TYR A 319 21.35 -11.42 4.74
CA TYR A 319 21.75 -12.37 3.68
C TYR A 319 22.71 -11.80 2.64
N GLY A 320 23.00 -10.49 2.68
CA GLY A 320 23.83 -9.76 1.70
C GLY A 320 23.04 -9.30 0.46
N PRO A 321 23.74 -8.93 -0.64
CA PRO A 321 23.11 -8.39 -1.85
C PRO A 321 22.06 -9.29 -2.50
N ASP A 322 22.11 -10.60 -2.29
CA ASP A 322 21.14 -11.59 -2.77
C ASP A 322 20.04 -11.89 -1.72
N GLY A 323 19.82 -10.97 -0.77
CA GLY A 323 18.96 -11.20 0.39
C GLY A 323 17.55 -11.65 0.06
N GLU A 324 16.92 -11.06 -0.97
CA GLU A 324 15.59 -11.44 -1.43
C GLU A 324 15.56 -12.89 -1.95
N LYS A 325 16.52 -13.26 -2.80
CA LYS A 325 16.60 -14.62 -3.35
C LYS A 325 16.82 -15.67 -2.25
N LYS A 326 17.75 -15.40 -1.33
CA LYS A 326 18.02 -16.29 -0.20
C LYS A 326 16.86 -16.41 0.75
N TRP A 327 16.14 -15.28 1.00
CA TRP A 327 14.91 -15.31 1.78
C TRP A 327 13.84 -16.20 1.13
N GLN A 328 13.64 -16.11 -0.19
CA GLN A 328 12.70 -16.98 -0.93
C GLN A 328 13.09 -18.46 -0.84
N GLU A 329 14.39 -18.78 -0.82
CA GLU A 329 14.90 -20.16 -0.66
C GLU A 329 14.60 -20.71 0.74
N HIS A 330 14.60 -19.87 1.80
CA HIS A 330 14.30 -20.28 3.18
C HIS A 330 12.80 -20.41 3.46
N GLN A 331 11.93 -19.87 2.63
CA GLN A 331 10.47 -19.99 2.78
C GLN A 331 9.89 -21.25 2.12
N LYS A 332 10.70 -22.00 1.37
CA LYS A 332 10.34 -23.29 0.74
C LYS A 332 10.63 -24.46 1.66
#